data_c8af307dbe5f842b1c2e4a4a4eed4e4a
#
_entry.id   c8af307dbe5f842b1c2e4a4a4eed4e4a
#
_cell.length_a   1.000
_cell.length_b   1.000
_cell.length_c   1.000
_cell.angle_alpha   90.00
_cell.angle_beta   90.00
_cell.angle_gamma   90.00
#
_symmetry.space_group_name_H-M   'P 1'
#
loop_
_entity.id
_entity.type
_entity.pdbx_description
1 polymer ?
#
loop_
_entity_poly.entity_id
_entity_poly.type
_entity_poly.pdbx_seq_one_letter_code
_entity_poly.pdbx_strand_id
1 'polypeptide(L)'
;MAIRKFKPYTPGTRQRVVTDFSEITSSKPERSLIVSKHRLKGRNNRGVITCRHRGGGHKRQYRLVDFRRDKRNINAKVAAIHYDPHRNARLALLFYEDGEKRYIIAPAGVCLLYTSPSPRDSCA
;
A
#
# COMPACT_ATOMS: atom_id res chain seq x y z
N MET A 1 -10.57 8.87 -5.62
CA MET A 1 -9.29 9.53 -5.19
C MET A 1 -9.42 11.02 -5.38
N ALA A 2 -9.29 11.79 -4.31
CA ALA A 2 -9.21 13.24 -4.40
C ALA A 2 -7.84 13.67 -4.94
N ILE A 3 -7.81 14.75 -5.71
CA ILE A 3 -6.63 15.26 -6.40
C ILE A 3 -6.30 16.64 -5.86
N ARG A 4 -5.04 16.86 -5.48
CA ARG A 4 -4.51 18.15 -5.05
C ARG A 4 -3.69 18.78 -6.18
N LYS A 5 -4.09 19.97 -6.61
CA LYS A 5 -3.34 20.80 -7.56
C LYS A 5 -2.48 21.81 -6.80
N PHE A 6 -1.29 22.08 -7.30
CA PHE A 6 -0.39 23.10 -6.75
C PHE A 6 -0.58 24.44 -7.47
N LYS A 7 -0.30 25.52 -6.74
CA LYS A 7 -0.25 26.87 -7.34
C LYS A 7 0.99 27.01 -8.24
N PRO A 8 0.89 27.75 -9.36
CA PRO A 8 1.95 27.84 -10.37
C PRO A 8 3.06 28.84 -9.98
N TYR A 9 3.72 28.63 -8.85
CA TYR A 9 4.81 29.51 -8.41
C TYR A 9 6.14 29.24 -9.11
N THR A 10 6.40 28.01 -9.52
CA THR A 10 7.63 27.60 -10.19
C THR A 10 7.32 26.71 -11.39
N PRO A 11 8.25 26.57 -12.36
CA PRO A 11 8.05 25.66 -13.48
C PRO A 11 7.67 24.24 -13.06
N GLY A 12 8.28 23.72 -11.98
CA GLY A 12 7.99 22.37 -11.48
C GLY A 12 6.62 22.23 -10.80
N THR A 13 6.05 23.31 -10.25
CA THR A 13 4.74 23.27 -9.59
C THR A 13 3.58 23.66 -10.51
N ARG A 14 3.87 24.26 -11.67
CA ARG A 14 2.85 24.78 -12.59
C ARG A 14 1.80 23.76 -13.02
N GLN A 15 2.22 22.56 -13.34
CA GLN A 15 1.34 21.48 -13.80
C GLN A 15 1.31 20.30 -12.82
N ARG A 16 1.88 20.46 -11.62
CA ARG A 16 1.97 19.38 -10.65
C ARG A 16 0.61 19.07 -10.05
N VAL A 17 0.22 17.81 -10.19
CA VAL A 17 -0.98 17.23 -9.60
C VAL A 17 -0.56 16.00 -8.81
N VAL A 18 -1.03 15.88 -7.58
CA VAL A 18 -0.76 14.72 -6.72
C VAL A 18 -2.06 14.19 -6.14
N THR A 19 -2.07 12.93 -5.76
CA THR A 19 -3.18 12.35 -5.04
C THR A 19 -3.27 12.94 -3.63
N ASP A 20 -4.48 13.23 -3.17
CA ASP A 20 -4.72 13.58 -1.79
C ASP A 20 -4.65 12.35 -0.89
N PHE A 21 -4.18 12.53 0.34
CA PHE A 21 -4.03 11.46 1.34
C PHE A 21 -5.19 11.43 2.34
N SER A 22 -6.27 12.16 2.07
CA SER A 22 -7.44 12.25 2.95
C SER A 22 -8.12 10.92 3.25
N GLU A 23 -8.00 9.96 2.32
CA GLU A 23 -8.56 8.60 2.48
C GLU A 23 -7.76 7.73 3.47
N ILE A 24 -6.55 8.12 3.83
CA ILE A 24 -5.68 7.34 4.70
C ILE A 24 -6.06 7.61 6.15
N THR A 25 -6.43 6.55 6.87
CA THR A 25 -6.86 6.65 8.26
C THR A 25 -5.74 6.42 9.26
N SER A 26 -4.70 5.69 8.88
CA SER A 26 -3.55 5.43 9.73
C SER A 26 -2.24 5.55 8.97
N SER A 27 -1.28 6.27 9.55
CA SER A 27 0.06 6.45 8.99
C SER A 27 0.99 5.26 9.28
N LYS A 28 0.73 4.52 10.38
CA LYS A 28 1.58 3.41 10.82
C LYS A 28 1.07 2.10 10.22
N PRO A 29 1.91 1.37 9.48
CA PRO A 29 1.52 0.07 8.96
C PRO A 29 1.49 -1.01 10.06
N GLU A 30 0.75 -2.08 9.83
CA GLU A 30 0.72 -3.25 10.72
C GLU A 30 2.07 -3.98 10.66
N ARG A 31 2.75 -4.10 11.82
CA ARG A 31 4.12 -4.63 11.89
C ARG A 31 4.22 -6.10 11.49
N SER A 32 3.23 -6.91 11.81
CA SER A 32 3.19 -8.34 11.47
C SER A 32 3.16 -8.61 9.97
N LEU A 33 2.69 -7.63 9.18
CA LEU A 33 2.54 -7.74 7.72
C LEU A 33 3.63 -6.98 6.95
N ILE A 34 4.71 -6.58 7.62
CA ILE A 34 5.84 -5.90 6.98
C ILE A 34 6.99 -6.87 6.77
N VAL A 35 7.55 -6.84 5.57
CA VAL A 35 8.76 -7.59 5.23
C VAL A 35 9.84 -6.63 4.77
N SER A 36 11.06 -6.84 5.28
CA SER A 36 12.23 -6.13 4.76
C SER A 36 12.65 -6.73 3.44
N LYS A 37 12.65 -5.92 2.39
CA LYS A 37 13.13 -6.33 1.07
C LYS A 37 14.51 -5.71 0.81
N HIS A 38 15.53 -6.55 0.74
CA HIS A 38 16.87 -6.10 0.41
C HIS A 38 16.92 -5.62 -1.06
N ARG A 39 17.55 -4.47 -1.27
CA ARG A 39 17.77 -3.91 -2.61
C ARG A 39 19.12 -4.30 -3.14
N LEU A 40 19.16 -4.72 -4.38
CA LEU A 40 20.41 -4.91 -5.11
C LEU A 40 21.06 -3.55 -5.36
N LYS A 41 22.31 -3.40 -4.94
CA LYS A 41 23.08 -2.15 -5.05
C LYS A 41 24.19 -2.20 -6.12
N GLY A 42 24.28 -3.31 -6.85
CA GLY A 42 25.24 -3.51 -7.91
C GLY A 42 26.69 -3.60 -7.44
N ARG A 43 26.93 -3.95 -6.17
CA ARG A 43 28.28 -4.13 -5.61
C ARG A 43 28.55 -5.60 -5.36
N ASN A 44 29.84 -5.97 -5.52
CA ASN A 44 30.33 -7.30 -5.20
C ASN A 44 30.75 -7.40 -3.70
N ASN A 45 31.35 -8.53 -3.31
CA ASN A 45 31.87 -8.76 -1.96
C ASN A 45 32.98 -7.78 -1.54
N ARG A 46 33.70 -7.18 -2.50
CA ARG A 46 34.73 -6.15 -2.26
C ARG A 46 34.17 -4.74 -2.16
N GLY A 47 32.86 -4.56 -2.35
CA GLY A 47 32.21 -3.25 -2.35
C GLY A 47 32.38 -2.45 -3.65
N VAL A 48 32.99 -3.02 -4.67
CA VAL A 48 33.21 -2.38 -5.98
C VAL A 48 31.95 -2.51 -6.83
N ILE A 49 31.64 -1.48 -7.60
CA ILE A 49 30.50 -1.49 -8.52
C ILE A 49 30.78 -2.43 -9.68
N THR A 50 30.07 -3.55 -9.72
CA THR A 50 30.13 -4.54 -10.81
C THR A 50 28.98 -4.41 -11.79
N CYS A 51 27.85 -3.89 -11.34
CA CYS A 51 26.68 -3.59 -12.16
C CYS A 51 26.26 -2.14 -11.92
N ARG A 52 26.50 -1.28 -12.91
CA ARG A 52 26.14 0.14 -12.83
C ARG A 52 24.63 0.35 -12.96
N HIS A 53 24.17 1.55 -12.61
CA HIS A 53 22.77 1.99 -12.66
C HIS A 53 21.84 1.20 -11.72
N ARG A 54 22.37 0.65 -10.64
CA ARG A 54 21.61 -0.07 -9.62
C ARG A 54 21.75 0.58 -8.25
N GLY A 55 20.65 0.62 -7.51
CA GLY A 55 20.60 1.17 -6.16
C GLY A 55 19.89 2.52 -6.10
N GLY A 56 20.06 3.18 -4.97
CA GLY A 56 19.44 4.48 -4.69
C GLY A 56 17.96 4.38 -4.28
N GLY A 57 17.34 5.54 -4.12
CA GLY A 57 15.95 5.69 -3.70
C GLY A 57 15.75 5.56 -2.19
N HIS A 58 14.59 6.01 -1.71
CA HIS A 58 14.22 5.97 -0.30
C HIS A 58 13.99 4.54 0.19
N LYS A 59 14.36 4.24 1.44
CA LYS A 59 14.08 2.95 2.10
C LYS A 59 12.57 2.73 2.18
N ARG A 60 12.11 1.55 1.72
CA ARG A 60 10.69 1.19 1.70
C ARG A 60 10.48 -0.12 2.45
N GLN A 61 9.44 -0.17 3.23
CA GLN A 61 8.95 -1.39 3.87
C GLN A 61 7.91 -2.03 2.97
N TYR A 62 8.10 -3.29 2.63
CA TYR A 62 7.16 -4.03 1.81
C TYR A 62 6.00 -4.56 2.66
N ARG A 63 4.76 -4.36 2.19
CA ARG A 63 3.55 -4.91 2.83
C ARG A 63 3.18 -6.21 2.14
N LEU A 64 2.91 -7.23 2.94
CA LEU A 64 2.35 -8.48 2.44
C LEU A 64 0.89 -8.24 2.08
N VAL A 65 0.57 -8.36 0.80
CA VAL A 65 -0.79 -8.16 0.28
C VAL A 65 -1.34 -9.51 -0.16
N ASP A 66 -2.55 -9.82 0.28
CA ASP A 66 -3.27 -11.00 -0.13
C ASP A 66 -3.92 -10.78 -1.51
N PHE A 67 -3.28 -11.33 -2.54
CA PHE A 67 -3.80 -11.35 -3.92
C PHE A 67 -4.60 -12.61 -4.24
N ARG A 68 -4.35 -13.70 -3.51
CA ARG A 68 -4.97 -15.01 -3.81
C ARG A 68 -6.40 -15.09 -3.33
N ARG A 69 -6.74 -14.36 -2.25
CA ARG A 69 -8.07 -14.37 -1.64
C ARG A 69 -8.54 -15.80 -1.35
N ASP A 70 -7.64 -16.63 -0.85
CA ASP A 70 -7.88 -18.03 -0.53
C ASP A 70 -8.83 -18.22 0.65
N LYS A 71 -8.88 -17.24 1.55
CA LYS A 71 -9.74 -17.28 2.73
C LYS A 71 -11.18 -16.89 2.35
N ARG A 72 -12.04 -17.91 2.27
CA ARG A 72 -13.44 -17.75 1.89
C ARG A 72 -14.37 -18.08 3.06
N ASN A 73 -15.60 -17.55 3.02
CA ASN A 73 -16.67 -17.83 4.00
C ASN A 73 -16.35 -17.40 5.44
N ILE A 74 -15.43 -16.47 5.64
CA ILE A 74 -15.13 -15.86 6.94
C ILE A 74 -15.26 -14.36 6.77
N ASN A 75 -16.06 -13.73 7.63
CA ASN A 75 -16.25 -12.30 7.60
C ASN A 75 -14.99 -11.57 8.07
N ALA A 76 -14.74 -10.40 7.49
CA ALA A 76 -13.64 -9.54 7.91
C ALA A 76 -14.10 -8.09 7.99
N LYS A 77 -13.63 -7.37 9.00
CA LYS A 77 -13.86 -5.93 9.16
C LYS A 77 -12.71 -5.14 8.58
N VAL A 78 -13.02 -4.07 7.85
CA VAL A 78 -12.02 -3.10 7.39
C VAL A 78 -11.65 -2.20 8.56
N ALA A 79 -10.47 -2.43 9.13
CA ALA A 79 -10.00 -1.71 10.31
C ALA A 79 -9.37 -0.35 9.96
N ALA A 80 -8.62 -0.28 8.87
CA ALA A 80 -7.92 0.94 8.45
C ALA A 80 -7.56 0.93 6.96
N ILE A 81 -7.37 2.12 6.41
CA ILE A 81 -6.81 2.32 5.07
C ILE A 81 -5.39 2.87 5.23
N HIS A 82 -4.41 2.18 4.65
CA HIS A 82 -3.00 2.49 4.76
C HIS A 82 -2.39 2.89 3.42
N TYR A 83 -1.31 3.67 3.50
CA TYR A 83 -0.46 4.01 2.37
C TYR A 83 0.50 2.87 2.05
N ASP A 84 0.70 2.57 0.77
CA ASP A 84 1.76 1.66 0.30
C ASP A 84 2.75 2.42 -0.58
N PRO A 85 4.06 2.44 -0.23
CA PRO A 85 5.07 3.10 -1.03
C PRO A 85 5.44 2.35 -2.32
N HIS A 86 4.96 1.12 -2.52
CA HIS A 86 5.28 0.29 -3.68
C HIS A 86 4.24 0.40 -4.81
N ARG A 87 3.08 0.97 -4.53
CA ARG A 87 1.97 1.08 -5.49
C ARG A 87 1.16 2.34 -5.28
N ASN A 88 0.43 2.76 -6.29
CA ASN A 88 -0.45 3.93 -6.20
C ASN A 88 -1.76 3.63 -5.46
N ALA A 89 -2.19 2.37 -5.46
CA ALA A 89 -3.40 1.95 -4.75
C ALA A 89 -3.20 1.98 -3.23
N ARG A 90 -4.26 2.30 -2.49
CA ARG A 90 -4.30 2.19 -1.04
C ARG A 90 -4.48 0.74 -0.63
N LEU A 91 -4.07 0.41 0.59
CA LEU A 91 -4.28 -0.90 1.19
C LEU A 91 -5.34 -0.80 2.28
N ALA A 92 -6.29 -1.73 2.27
CA ALA A 92 -7.23 -1.92 3.36
C ALA A 92 -6.69 -3.02 4.29
N LEU A 93 -6.62 -2.72 5.57
CA LEU A 93 -6.29 -3.68 6.61
C LEU A 93 -7.57 -4.39 7.05
N LEU A 94 -7.61 -5.68 6.85
CA LEU A 94 -8.72 -6.55 7.26
C LEU A 94 -8.40 -7.27 8.55
N PHE A 95 -9.37 -7.29 9.46
CA PHE A 95 -9.40 -8.13 10.65
C PHE A 95 -10.48 -9.18 10.45
N TYR A 96 -10.05 -10.43 10.34
CA TYR A 96 -10.95 -11.57 10.24
C TYR A 96 -11.50 -11.98 11.61
N GLU A 97 -12.65 -12.63 11.63
CA GLU A 97 -13.28 -13.12 12.88
C GLU A 97 -12.41 -14.13 13.63
N ASP A 98 -11.55 -14.86 12.94
CA ASP A 98 -10.58 -15.80 13.53
C ASP A 98 -9.31 -15.12 14.08
N GLY A 99 -9.23 -13.79 14.07
CA GLY A 99 -8.11 -13.00 14.58
C GLY A 99 -6.96 -12.79 13.59
N GLU A 100 -7.00 -13.39 12.39
CA GLU A 100 -5.99 -13.15 11.37
C GLU A 100 -6.14 -11.75 10.77
N LYS A 101 -5.00 -11.12 10.48
CA LYS A 101 -4.94 -9.83 9.79
C LYS A 101 -4.37 -9.99 8.40
N ARG A 102 -4.95 -9.36 7.40
CA ARG A 102 -4.43 -9.33 6.04
C ARG A 102 -4.58 -7.96 5.41
N TYR A 103 -3.65 -7.62 4.53
CA TYR A 103 -3.81 -6.49 3.62
C TYR A 103 -4.43 -6.92 2.30
N ILE A 104 -5.34 -6.09 1.82
CA ILE A 104 -5.88 -6.19 0.46
C ILE A 104 -5.73 -4.85 -0.24
N ILE A 105 -5.81 -4.84 -1.57
CA ILE A 105 -5.94 -3.58 -2.31
C ILE A 105 -7.33 -3.01 -2.00
N ALA A 106 -7.37 -1.75 -1.55
CA ALA A 106 -8.62 -1.09 -1.21
C ALA A 106 -9.44 -0.83 -2.49
N PRO A 107 -10.61 -1.45 -2.67
CA PRO A 107 -11.52 -1.10 -3.74
C PRO A 107 -12.14 0.28 -3.50
N ALA A 108 -12.66 0.89 -4.56
CA ALA A 108 -13.37 2.16 -4.43
C ALA A 108 -14.66 1.97 -3.60
N GLY A 109 -14.95 2.94 -2.73
CA GLY A 109 -16.15 2.92 -1.90
C GLY A 109 -16.08 2.05 -0.64
N VAL A 110 -14.90 1.50 -0.30
CA VAL A 110 -14.73 0.79 0.98
C VAL A 110 -14.85 1.77 2.14
N CYS A 111 -15.81 1.52 3.00
CA CYS A 111 -16.00 2.27 4.24
C CYS A 111 -15.31 1.55 5.41
N LEU A 112 -14.81 2.33 6.37
CA LEU A 112 -14.30 1.80 7.63
C LEU A 112 -15.44 1.15 8.43
N LEU A 113 -15.16 0.04 9.09
CA LEU A 113 -16.10 -0.75 9.90
C LEU A 113 -17.14 -1.56 9.10
N TYR A 114 -17.09 -1.57 7.77
CA TYR A 114 -17.90 -2.51 7.00
C TYR A 114 -17.30 -3.91 7.06
N THR A 115 -18.12 -4.89 7.38
CA THR A 115 -17.83 -6.29 7.08
C THR A 115 -17.69 -6.40 5.57
N SER A 116 -16.49 -6.78 5.10
CA SER A 116 -16.33 -7.13 3.70
C SER A 116 -16.98 -8.50 3.51
N PRO A 117 -18.12 -8.59 2.82
CA PRO A 117 -18.63 -9.88 2.42
C PRO A 117 -17.64 -10.55 1.46
N SER A 118 -17.83 -11.83 1.25
CA SER A 118 -17.03 -12.66 0.33
C SER A 118 -16.70 -11.95 -0.98
N PRO A 119 -15.53 -12.18 -1.60
CA PRO A 119 -15.13 -11.50 -2.85
C PRO A 119 -16.11 -11.59 -4.02
N ARG A 120 -17.19 -12.35 -3.90
CA ARG A 120 -18.28 -12.40 -4.90
C ARG A 120 -19.30 -11.26 -4.77
N ASP A 121 -19.40 -10.63 -3.61
CA ASP A 121 -20.43 -9.60 -3.33
C ASP A 121 -19.92 -8.16 -3.47
N SER A 122 -18.66 -7.97 -3.85
CA SER A 122 -18.07 -6.65 -4.08
C SER A 122 -18.33 -6.07 -5.48
N CYS A 123 -19.17 -6.74 -6.28
CA CYS A 123 -19.61 -6.33 -7.62
C CYS A 123 -21.09 -5.96 -7.64
N ALA A 124 -21.53 -5.19 -6.68
CA ALA A 124 -22.83 -4.52 -6.76
C ALA A 124 -22.62 -3.01 -6.68
#